data_a059a70dc0d8e16a2e3cd008ec206e2d
#
_entry.id   a059a70dc0d8e16a2e3cd008ec206e2d
#
_cell.length_a   1.000
_cell.length_b   1.000
_cell.length_c   1.000
_cell.angle_alpha   90.00
_cell.angle_beta   90.00
_cell.angle_gamma   90.00
#
_symmetry.space_group_name_H-M   'P 1'
#
loop_
_entity.id
_entity.type
_entity.pdbx_description
1 polymer ?
#
loop_
_entity_poly.entity_id
_entity_poly.type
_entity_poly.pdbx_seq_one_letter_code
_entity_poly.pdbx_strand_id
1 'polypeptide(L)'
;MKHAHHFAFALVASVIGLSLSACTKQITAPLERGACWHAVPLSDGTIRFNDLAKNQPSIEACAARLEDMRLKFKALGSQQTYMLGAYQGNYLFLQPEGVFTARTYKGNRYLVLVRTGDGRLAKIGEMPLQ
;
A
#
# COMPACT_ATOMS: atom_id res chain seq x y z
N MET A 1 39.33 -38.22 -60.70
CA MET A 1 39.84 -37.16 -59.81
C MET A 1 38.90 -35.97 -59.86
N LYS A 2 37.95 -35.85 -58.96
CA LYS A 2 37.14 -34.63 -58.78
C LYS A 2 36.72 -34.62 -57.31
N HIS A 3 37.34 -33.73 -56.55
CA HIS A 3 37.03 -33.48 -55.17
C HIS A 3 35.81 -32.51 -55.14
N ALA A 4 34.68 -32.97 -54.60
CA ALA A 4 33.53 -32.15 -54.32
C ALA A 4 33.63 -31.70 -52.86
N HIS A 5 33.87 -30.39 -52.63
CA HIS A 5 33.78 -29.77 -51.33
C HIS A 5 32.33 -29.41 -51.02
N HIS A 6 31.73 -30.13 -50.08
CA HIS A 6 30.44 -29.71 -49.51
C HIS A 6 30.69 -28.69 -48.42
N PHE A 7 30.32 -27.43 -48.71
CA PHE A 7 30.21 -26.38 -47.72
C PHE A 7 28.88 -26.57 -46.97
N ALA A 8 28.97 -26.95 -45.71
CA ALA A 8 27.85 -26.97 -44.82
C ALA A 8 27.64 -25.56 -44.26
N PHE A 9 26.56 -24.87 -44.68
CA PHE A 9 26.11 -23.61 -44.12
C PHE A 9 25.40 -23.90 -42.80
N ALA A 10 26.03 -23.60 -41.65
CA ALA A 10 25.39 -23.63 -40.36
C ALA A 10 24.57 -22.33 -40.18
N LEU A 11 23.24 -22.47 -40.22
CA LEU A 11 22.30 -21.40 -39.89
C LEU A 11 22.23 -21.26 -38.37
N VAL A 12 22.88 -20.23 -37.83
CA VAL A 12 22.74 -19.84 -36.44
C VAL A 12 21.45 -19.02 -36.31
N ALA A 13 20.39 -19.65 -35.86
CA ALA A 13 19.14 -18.97 -35.51
C ALA A 13 19.33 -18.24 -34.16
N SER A 14 19.58 -16.94 -34.22
CA SER A 14 19.59 -16.05 -33.05
C SER A 14 18.17 -15.87 -32.55
N VAL A 15 17.82 -16.53 -31.45
CA VAL A 15 16.57 -16.29 -30.72
C VAL A 15 16.73 -15.02 -29.92
N ILE A 16 16.25 -13.92 -30.46
CA ILE A 16 16.12 -12.65 -29.73
C ILE A 16 14.95 -12.82 -28.76
N GLY A 17 15.25 -13.11 -27.50
CA GLY A 17 14.29 -13.12 -26.42
C GLY A 17 13.74 -11.70 -26.22
N LEU A 18 12.52 -11.42 -26.64
CA LEU A 18 11.79 -10.22 -26.23
C LEU A 18 11.49 -10.35 -24.73
N SER A 19 12.30 -9.69 -23.92
CA SER A 19 11.99 -9.45 -22.49
C SER A 19 10.82 -8.46 -22.45
N LEU A 20 9.61 -8.96 -22.33
CA LEU A 20 8.42 -8.16 -21.99
C LEU A 20 8.61 -7.68 -20.56
N SER A 21 9.23 -6.52 -20.37
CA SER A 21 9.20 -5.80 -19.11
C SER A 21 7.77 -5.37 -18.86
N ALA A 22 7.01 -6.19 -18.14
CA ALA A 22 5.69 -5.81 -17.63
C ALA A 22 5.90 -4.66 -16.65
N CYS A 23 5.69 -3.42 -17.11
CA CYS A 23 5.56 -2.26 -16.24
C CYS A 23 4.33 -2.47 -15.36
N THR A 24 4.52 -3.01 -14.17
CA THR A 24 3.48 -3.03 -13.14
C THR A 24 3.21 -1.59 -12.74
N LYS A 25 2.07 -1.04 -13.18
CA LYS A 25 1.63 0.30 -12.80
C LYS A 25 1.53 0.35 -11.28
N GLN A 26 2.42 1.11 -10.67
CA GLN A 26 2.42 1.29 -9.23
C GLN A 26 1.18 2.10 -8.84
N ILE A 27 0.37 1.54 -7.94
CA ILE A 27 -0.81 2.23 -7.43
C ILE A 27 -0.32 3.27 -6.42
N THR A 28 -0.63 4.54 -6.67
CA THR A 28 -0.27 5.66 -5.81
C THR A 28 -1.47 6.11 -4.99
N ALA A 29 -1.21 6.50 -3.74
CA ALA A 29 -2.23 7.11 -2.89
C ALA A 29 -2.59 8.52 -3.40
N PRO A 30 -3.86 8.98 -3.25
CA PRO A 30 -4.26 10.32 -3.67
C PRO A 30 -3.45 11.42 -2.98
N LEU A 31 -3.11 12.46 -3.75
CA LEU A 31 -2.30 13.59 -3.28
C LEU A 31 -3.14 14.76 -2.74
N GLU A 32 -4.46 14.67 -2.78
CA GLU A 32 -5.35 15.75 -2.35
C GLU A 32 -5.04 16.18 -0.92
N ARG A 33 -4.78 17.49 -0.76
CA ARG A 33 -4.40 18.07 0.54
C ARG A 33 -5.54 17.94 1.55
N GLY A 34 -5.22 17.47 2.75
CA GLY A 34 -6.14 17.33 3.86
C GLY A 34 -7.22 16.26 3.69
N ALA A 35 -7.25 15.55 2.56
CA ALA A 35 -8.19 14.46 2.36
C ALA A 35 -7.69 13.18 3.02
N CYS A 36 -8.54 12.58 3.83
CA CYS A 36 -8.34 11.27 4.45
C CYS A 36 -9.19 10.23 3.73
N TRP A 37 -8.58 9.17 3.26
CA TRP A 37 -9.22 8.15 2.46
C TRP A 37 -9.26 6.80 3.18
N HIS A 38 -10.41 6.15 3.13
CA HIS A 38 -10.49 4.71 3.38
C HIS A 38 -10.16 3.98 2.08
N ALA A 39 -9.12 3.17 2.08
CA ALA A 39 -8.65 2.45 0.91
C ALA A 39 -9.08 0.98 0.98
N VAL A 40 -9.60 0.47 -0.11
CA VAL A 40 -10.07 -0.92 -0.21
C VAL A 40 -9.37 -1.61 -1.37
N PRO A 41 -8.47 -2.57 -1.10
CA PRO A 41 -7.91 -3.40 -2.15
C PRO A 41 -9.00 -4.25 -2.80
N LEU A 42 -9.00 -4.30 -4.13
CA LEU A 42 -9.95 -5.07 -4.92
C LEU A 42 -9.29 -6.34 -5.48
N SER A 43 -10.10 -7.31 -5.86
CA SER A 43 -9.65 -8.60 -6.38
C SER A 43 -8.89 -8.50 -7.70
N ASP A 44 -9.10 -7.43 -8.47
CA ASP A 44 -8.39 -7.14 -9.73
C ASP A 44 -6.99 -6.52 -9.52
N GLY A 45 -6.56 -6.37 -8.25
CA GLY A 45 -5.27 -5.78 -7.88
C GLY A 45 -5.28 -4.25 -7.82
N THR A 46 -6.40 -3.58 -8.07
CA THR A 46 -6.55 -2.14 -7.89
C THR A 46 -6.91 -1.78 -6.45
N ILE A 47 -6.86 -0.50 -6.11
CA ILE A 47 -7.29 0.02 -4.81
C ILE A 47 -8.35 1.09 -5.04
N ARG A 48 -9.50 0.92 -4.40
CA ARG A 48 -10.57 1.92 -4.37
C ARG A 48 -10.35 2.84 -3.18
N PHE A 49 -10.36 4.15 -3.43
CA PHE A 49 -10.26 5.17 -2.40
C PHE A 49 -11.64 5.79 -2.16
N ASN A 50 -12.15 5.64 -0.95
CA ASN A 50 -13.41 6.23 -0.52
C ASN A 50 -13.10 7.43 0.37
N ASP A 51 -13.71 8.59 0.08
CA ASP A 51 -13.57 9.81 0.88
C ASP A 51 -14.10 9.54 2.29
N LEU A 52 -13.24 9.67 3.30
CA LEU A 52 -13.61 9.47 4.70
C LEU A 52 -13.79 10.79 5.43
N ALA A 53 -12.85 11.71 5.25
CA ALA A 53 -12.88 13.01 5.90
C ALA A 53 -12.05 14.03 5.11
N LYS A 54 -12.48 15.29 5.15
CA LYS A 54 -11.75 16.41 4.55
C LYS A 54 -11.16 17.32 5.62
N ASN A 55 -10.25 18.22 5.19
CA ASN A 55 -9.63 19.22 6.06
C ASN A 55 -8.92 18.61 7.28
N GLN A 56 -8.35 17.42 7.10
CA GLN A 56 -7.56 16.81 8.16
C GLN A 56 -6.18 17.50 8.22
N PRO A 57 -5.78 17.99 9.41
CA PRO A 57 -4.56 18.80 9.54
C PRO A 57 -3.28 17.97 9.45
N SER A 58 -3.36 16.66 9.70
CA SER A 58 -2.18 15.80 9.77
C SER A 58 -2.52 14.34 9.47
N ILE A 59 -1.48 13.54 9.23
CA ILE A 59 -1.58 12.10 9.05
C ILE A 59 -2.15 11.41 10.31
N GLU A 60 -1.82 11.92 11.50
CA GLU A 60 -2.33 11.43 12.77
C GLU A 60 -3.85 11.65 12.90
N ALA A 61 -4.33 12.81 12.46
CA ALA A 61 -5.76 13.10 12.44
C ALA A 61 -6.51 12.17 11.48
N CYS A 62 -5.95 11.88 10.31
CA CYS A 62 -6.50 10.90 9.39
C CYS A 62 -6.47 9.48 10.00
N ALA A 63 -5.37 9.07 10.64
CA ALA A 63 -5.26 7.78 11.30
C ALA A 63 -6.32 7.63 12.41
N ALA A 64 -6.59 8.68 13.18
CA ALA A 64 -7.65 8.68 14.20
C ALA A 64 -9.04 8.45 13.59
N ARG A 65 -9.35 9.08 12.44
CA ARG A 65 -10.62 8.85 11.72
C ARG A 65 -10.78 7.41 11.22
N LEU A 66 -9.69 6.85 10.71
CA LEU A 66 -9.67 5.45 10.28
C LEU A 66 -9.83 4.49 11.46
N GLU A 67 -9.21 4.79 12.60
CA GLU A 67 -9.34 4.00 13.82
C GLU A 67 -10.78 4.04 14.37
N ASP A 68 -11.42 5.20 14.38
CA ASP A 68 -12.84 5.33 14.75
C ASP A 68 -13.72 4.47 13.85
N MET A 69 -13.47 4.47 12.53
CA MET A 69 -14.18 3.61 11.60
C MET A 69 -13.95 2.13 11.91
N ARG A 70 -12.72 1.73 12.17
CA ARG A 70 -12.38 0.33 12.52
C ARG A 70 -13.10 -0.12 13.78
N LEU A 71 -13.12 0.72 14.82
CA LEU A 71 -13.81 0.43 16.07
C LEU A 71 -15.33 0.32 15.88
N LYS A 72 -15.92 1.18 15.06
CA LYS A 72 -17.36 1.08 14.71
C LYS A 72 -17.67 -0.22 13.99
N PHE A 73 -16.85 -0.63 13.03
CA PHE A 73 -17.03 -1.91 12.34
C PHE A 73 -16.90 -3.09 13.30
N LYS A 74 -15.94 -3.03 14.20
CA LYS A 74 -15.77 -4.05 15.27
C LYS A 74 -17.01 -4.14 16.17
N ALA A 75 -17.56 -3.00 16.59
CA ALA A 75 -18.79 -2.93 17.39
C ALA A 75 -19.99 -3.53 16.67
N LEU A 76 -20.01 -3.47 15.33
CA LEU A 76 -21.03 -4.08 14.47
C LEU A 76 -20.77 -5.56 14.15
N GLY A 77 -19.77 -6.18 14.78
CA GLY A 77 -19.45 -7.60 14.63
C GLY A 77 -18.42 -7.94 13.55
N SER A 78 -17.75 -6.94 12.96
CA SER A 78 -16.66 -7.20 12.01
C SER A 78 -15.48 -7.90 12.69
N GLN A 79 -14.98 -8.95 12.07
CA GLN A 79 -13.76 -9.66 12.49
C GLN A 79 -12.49 -9.04 11.90
N GLN A 80 -12.61 -7.98 11.10
CA GLN A 80 -11.48 -7.34 10.45
C GLN A 80 -10.62 -6.57 11.46
N THR A 81 -9.37 -6.99 11.60
CA THR A 81 -8.39 -6.39 12.51
C THR A 81 -7.55 -5.31 11.82
N TYR A 82 -7.59 -5.25 10.49
CA TYR A 82 -6.80 -4.35 9.66
C TYR A 82 -7.69 -3.32 9.00
N MET A 83 -7.15 -2.12 8.81
CA MET A 83 -7.75 -1.10 7.97
C MET A 83 -6.68 -0.39 7.17
N LEU A 84 -6.98 -0.12 5.91
CA LEU A 84 -6.11 0.60 5.02
C LEU A 84 -6.69 1.98 4.75
N GLY A 85 -5.84 2.98 4.80
CA GLY A 85 -6.19 4.33 4.43
C GLY A 85 -5.12 5.01 3.60
N ALA A 86 -5.35 6.28 3.29
CA ALA A 86 -4.39 7.12 2.61
C ALA A 86 -4.54 8.58 3.02
N TYR A 87 -3.42 9.28 3.04
CA TYR A 87 -3.35 10.72 3.34
C TYR A 87 -2.19 11.35 2.58
N GLN A 88 -2.49 12.31 1.74
CA GLN A 88 -1.49 13.12 1.01
C GLN A 88 -0.35 12.27 0.39
N GLY A 89 -0.69 11.28 -0.43
CA GLY A 89 0.26 10.44 -1.13
C GLY A 89 0.89 9.31 -0.32
N ASN A 90 0.54 9.17 0.96
CA ASN A 90 1.01 8.10 1.82
C ASN A 90 -0.12 7.12 2.14
N TYR A 91 0.19 5.84 2.14
CA TYR A 91 -0.70 4.82 2.69
C TYR A 91 -0.61 4.77 4.21
N LEU A 92 -1.73 4.43 4.84
CA LEU A 92 -1.83 4.18 6.27
C LEU A 92 -2.32 2.75 6.49
N PHE A 93 -1.53 1.95 7.19
CA PHE A 93 -1.85 0.58 7.54
C PHE A 93 -2.15 0.50 9.03
N LEU A 94 -3.43 0.44 9.37
CA LEU A 94 -3.85 0.24 10.76
C LEU A 94 -3.83 -1.26 11.06
N GLN A 95 -2.97 -1.65 11.97
CA GLN A 95 -2.72 -3.04 12.37
C GLN A 95 -2.86 -3.18 13.89
N PRO A 96 -2.94 -4.41 14.43
CA PRO A 96 -2.99 -4.61 15.88
C PRO A 96 -1.82 -3.95 16.63
N GLU A 97 -0.63 -3.95 16.03
CA GLU A 97 0.60 -3.39 16.60
C GLU A 97 0.64 -1.85 16.60
N GLY A 98 -0.14 -1.21 15.73
CA GLY A 98 -0.16 0.24 15.57
C GLY A 98 -0.50 0.68 14.16
N VAL A 99 -0.11 1.90 13.82
CA VAL A 99 -0.30 2.49 12.50
C VAL A 99 1.05 2.64 11.81
N PHE A 100 1.14 2.06 10.62
CA PHE A 100 2.32 2.14 9.76
C PHE A 100 2.00 2.99 8.54
N THR A 101 3.03 3.62 7.99
CA THR A 101 2.93 4.38 6.75
C THR A 101 3.90 3.87 5.70
N ALA A 102 3.53 4.02 4.42
CA ALA A 102 4.38 3.76 3.28
C ALA A 102 3.98 4.65 2.11
N ARG A 103 4.92 4.99 1.25
CA ARG A 103 4.64 5.74 0.02
C ARG A 103 3.95 4.90 -1.05
N THR A 104 4.16 3.61 -1.01
CA THR A 104 3.59 2.68 -1.96
C THR A 104 2.93 1.53 -1.23
N TYR A 105 1.89 0.94 -1.83
CA TYR A 105 1.13 -0.13 -1.19
C TYR A 105 1.98 -1.36 -0.81
N LYS A 106 2.96 -1.70 -1.64
CA LYS A 106 3.89 -2.82 -1.41
C LYS A 106 5.25 -2.39 -0.88
N GLY A 107 5.43 -1.13 -0.55
CA GLY A 107 6.71 -0.59 -0.08
C GLY A 107 6.99 -0.87 1.39
N ASN A 108 8.17 -0.45 1.82
CA ASN A 108 8.57 -0.52 3.22
C ASN A 108 7.62 0.29 4.10
N ARG A 109 7.22 -0.28 5.21
CA ARG A 109 6.30 0.31 6.18
C ARG A 109 7.07 0.81 7.40
N TYR A 110 6.72 1.99 7.85
CA TYR A 110 7.32 2.64 9.02
C TYR A 110 6.25 2.87 10.07
N LEU A 111 6.51 2.44 11.30
CA LEU A 111 5.61 2.67 12.42
C LEU A 111 5.57 4.17 12.75
N VAL A 112 4.37 4.75 12.79
CA VAL A 112 4.17 6.18 13.08
C VAL A 112 3.35 6.45 14.33
N LEU A 113 2.41 5.55 14.66
CA LEU A 113 1.58 5.64 15.85
C LEU A 113 1.49 4.28 16.55
N VAL A 114 1.43 4.31 17.86
CA VAL A 114 1.23 3.14 18.72
C VAL A 114 -0.14 3.19 19.38
N ARG A 115 -0.66 2.03 19.76
CA ARG A 115 -1.92 1.93 20.51
C ARG A 115 -1.64 2.12 21.99
N THR A 116 -2.48 2.93 22.64
CA THR A 116 -2.34 3.20 24.08
C THR A 116 -3.09 2.19 24.95
N GLY A 117 -3.88 1.29 24.33
CA GLY A 117 -4.66 0.27 25.05
C GLY A 117 -6.07 0.73 25.47
N ASP A 118 -6.32 2.04 25.48
CA ASP A 118 -7.63 2.64 25.80
C ASP A 118 -8.44 3.03 24.56
N GLY A 119 -8.05 2.53 23.39
CA GLY A 119 -8.68 2.83 22.10
C GLY A 119 -8.11 4.06 21.38
N ARG A 120 -7.07 4.67 21.93
CA ARG A 120 -6.40 5.83 21.31
C ARG A 120 -5.12 5.42 20.60
N LEU A 121 -4.62 6.38 19.83
CA LEU A 121 -3.32 6.31 19.16
C LEU A 121 -2.43 7.44 19.71
N ALA A 122 -1.16 7.14 19.91
CA ALA A 122 -0.15 8.11 20.35
C ALA A 122 1.06 8.06 19.42
N LYS A 123 1.74 9.18 19.27
CA LYS A 123 3.05 9.22 18.61
C LYS A 123 4.07 8.43 19.41
N ILE A 124 5.06 7.87 18.72
CA ILE A 124 6.16 7.17 19.37
C ILE A 124 6.88 8.14 20.32
N GLY A 125 7.02 7.77 21.60
CA GLY A 125 7.62 8.62 22.63
C GLY A 125 6.67 9.60 23.33
N GLU A 126 5.43 9.76 22.86
CA GLU A 126 4.38 10.58 23.47
C GLU A 126 3.32 9.70 24.15
N MET A 127 3.75 8.71 24.90
CA MET A 127 2.80 7.89 25.68
C MET A 127 2.13 8.77 26.74
N PRO A 128 0.78 8.78 26.87
CA PRO A 128 0.10 9.48 27.95
C PRO A 128 0.63 9.00 29.28
N LEU A 129 0.97 9.91 30.17
CA LEU A 129 1.26 9.59 31.56
C LEU A 129 0.00 8.92 32.14
N GLN A 130 0.16 7.72 32.66
CA GLN A 130 -0.90 7.00 33.37
C GLN A 130 -1.13 7.63 34.73
#